data_b847535e42a75c8fee7d829dc5dff7ae
#
_entry.id   b847535e42a75c8fee7d829dc5dff7ae
#
_cell.length_a   1.000
_cell.length_b   1.000
_cell.length_c   1.000
_cell.angle_alpha   90.00
_cell.angle_beta   90.00
_cell.angle_gamma   90.00
#
_symmetry.space_group_name_H-M   'P 1'
#
loop_
_entity.id
_entity.type
_entity.pdbx_description
1 polymer ?
#
loop_
_entity_poly.entity_id
_entity_poly.type
_entity_poly.pdbx_seq_one_letter_code
_entity_poly.pdbx_strand_id
1 'polypeptide(L)'
;AVVARPADAYAMVPSRQDISSAYQSAIKNQVAAVAPAAPLPAAPAPQVRRIDPDELAGLLTRAKSLLAVGDIASARLLLERAADAQEAEAALMLGTTYDPQVLGNQDMRSITPDPAKARHWYQKAATLGSADARRRLSQIQN
;
A
#
# COMPACT_ATOMS: atom_id res chain seq x y z
N ALA A 1 17.97 62.47 -28.06
CA ALA A 1 17.75 61.07 -28.38
C ALA A 1 16.88 60.43 -27.34
N VAL A 2 15.68 60.11 -27.70
CA VAL A 2 14.76 59.40 -26.78
C VAL A 2 15.25 57.96 -26.70
N VAL A 3 15.83 57.65 -25.59
CA VAL A 3 16.16 56.26 -25.29
C VAL A 3 14.85 55.48 -25.21
N ALA A 4 14.71 54.51 -26.05
CA ALA A 4 13.56 53.59 -26.00
C ALA A 4 13.40 53.08 -24.55
N ARG A 5 12.26 53.37 -23.98
CA ARG A 5 12.01 53.04 -22.59
C ARG A 5 11.96 51.58 -22.38
N PRO A 6 12.53 51.07 -21.32
CA PRO A 6 12.31 49.67 -20.93
C PRO A 6 10.85 49.35 -20.58
N ALA A 7 9.95 50.35 -20.66
CA ALA A 7 8.52 50.13 -20.43
C ALA A 7 7.88 49.15 -21.43
N ASP A 8 8.40 49.06 -22.62
CA ASP A 8 7.91 48.10 -23.61
C ASP A 8 8.27 46.64 -23.24
N ALA A 9 9.31 46.45 -22.46
CA ALA A 9 9.68 45.14 -21.94
C ALA A 9 8.71 44.64 -20.86
N TYR A 10 8.04 45.57 -20.16
CA TYR A 10 7.05 45.21 -19.12
C TYR A 10 5.66 44.88 -19.72
N ALA A 11 5.38 45.31 -20.95
CA ALA A 11 4.13 45.00 -21.63
C ALA A 11 4.01 43.51 -22.05
N MET A 12 5.12 42.79 -22.04
CA MET A 12 5.14 41.37 -22.36
C MET A 12 4.99 40.45 -21.13
N VAL A 13 4.94 41.02 -19.92
CA VAL A 13 4.67 40.24 -18.72
C VAL A 13 3.16 39.97 -18.66
N PRO A 14 2.72 38.73 -18.71
CA PRO A 14 1.30 38.43 -18.64
C PRO A 14 0.71 38.92 -17.31
N SER A 15 -0.43 39.56 -17.40
CA SER A 15 -1.15 40.01 -16.20
C SER A 15 -1.67 38.80 -15.42
N ARG A 16 -2.00 39.02 -14.16
CA ARG A 16 -2.63 37.95 -13.35
C ARG A 16 -3.91 37.44 -13.98
N GLN A 17 -4.63 38.29 -14.70
CA GLN A 17 -5.83 37.89 -15.43
C GLN A 17 -5.50 37.00 -16.60
N ASP A 18 -4.42 37.27 -17.33
CA ASP A 18 -3.99 36.43 -18.47
C ASP A 18 -3.55 35.06 -17.99
N ILE A 19 -2.82 34.98 -16.88
CA ILE A 19 -2.42 33.72 -16.27
C ILE A 19 -3.63 32.94 -15.79
N SER A 20 -4.57 33.61 -15.14
CA SER A 20 -5.81 32.98 -14.66
C SER A 20 -6.65 32.45 -15.81
N SER A 21 -6.79 33.22 -16.90
CA SER A 21 -7.54 32.82 -18.10
C SER A 21 -6.87 31.64 -18.81
N ALA A 22 -5.56 31.65 -18.93
CA ALA A 22 -4.79 30.55 -19.52
C ALA A 22 -4.92 29.26 -18.69
N TYR A 23 -4.90 29.38 -17.37
CA TYR A 23 -5.07 28.27 -16.46
C TYR A 23 -6.47 27.67 -16.54
N GLN A 24 -7.51 28.52 -16.55
CA GLN A 24 -8.89 28.07 -16.72
C GLN A 24 -9.14 27.42 -18.06
N SER A 25 -8.54 27.93 -19.14
CA SER A 25 -8.61 27.34 -20.48
C SER A 25 -7.92 25.99 -20.52
N ALA A 26 -6.77 25.86 -19.88
CA ALA A 26 -6.03 24.60 -19.77
C ALA A 26 -6.85 23.54 -18.99
N ILE A 27 -7.49 23.94 -17.90
CA ILE A 27 -8.36 23.04 -17.13
C ILE A 27 -9.57 22.63 -17.96
N LYS A 28 -10.24 23.57 -18.63
CA LYS A 28 -11.38 23.24 -19.49
C LYS A 28 -11.00 22.28 -20.61
N ASN A 29 -9.85 22.50 -21.24
CA ASN A 29 -9.35 21.61 -22.30
C ASN A 29 -8.99 20.22 -21.76
N GLN A 30 -8.42 20.16 -20.55
CA GLN A 30 -8.15 18.89 -19.87
C GLN A 30 -9.42 18.14 -19.52
N VAL A 31 -10.41 18.83 -18.97
CA VAL A 31 -11.72 18.26 -18.65
C VAL A 31 -12.46 17.84 -19.89
N ALA A 32 -12.42 18.65 -20.95
CA ALA A 32 -13.05 18.33 -22.23
C ALA A 32 -12.34 17.17 -22.96
N ALA A 33 -11.04 17.00 -22.77
CA ALA A 33 -10.28 15.88 -23.31
C ALA A 33 -10.53 14.58 -22.55
N VAL A 34 -10.90 14.69 -21.28
CA VAL A 34 -11.21 13.52 -20.42
C VAL A 34 -12.69 13.12 -20.52
N ALA A 35 -13.58 14.10 -20.72
CA ALA A 35 -15.03 13.86 -20.76
C ALA A 35 -15.51 12.99 -21.94
N PRO A 36 -14.98 13.09 -23.17
CA PRO A 36 -15.39 12.21 -24.27
C PRO A 36 -14.57 10.93 -24.35
N ALA A 37 -13.61 10.73 -23.47
CA ALA A 37 -12.98 9.43 -23.39
C ALA A 37 -14.08 8.41 -23.17
N ALA A 38 -14.19 7.44 -24.05
CA ALA A 38 -14.99 6.24 -23.89
C ALA A 38 -14.87 5.79 -22.43
N PRO A 39 -15.95 5.23 -21.84
CA PRO A 39 -15.89 4.81 -20.46
C PRO A 39 -14.55 4.12 -20.28
N LEU A 40 -13.71 4.74 -19.48
CA LEU A 40 -12.47 4.11 -19.04
C LEU A 40 -12.83 2.68 -18.75
N PRO A 41 -12.21 1.70 -19.41
CA PRO A 41 -12.39 0.33 -18.98
C PRO A 41 -12.25 0.40 -17.47
N ALA A 42 -13.30 0.02 -16.78
CA ALA A 42 -13.39 0.12 -15.33
C ALA A 42 -12.01 -0.15 -14.81
N ALA A 43 -11.45 0.80 -14.05
CA ALA A 43 -10.12 0.65 -13.49
C ALA A 43 -10.00 -0.81 -13.12
N PRO A 44 -9.07 -1.58 -13.69
CA PRO A 44 -9.07 -3.01 -13.49
C PRO A 44 -9.23 -3.21 -12.00
N ALA A 45 -10.28 -3.89 -11.61
CA ALA A 45 -10.52 -4.26 -10.23
C ALA A 45 -9.16 -4.60 -9.66
N PRO A 46 -8.76 -4.13 -8.46
CA PRO A 46 -7.40 -4.28 -7.98
C PRO A 46 -7.00 -5.70 -8.32
N GLN A 47 -6.26 -5.82 -9.40
CA GLN A 47 -5.79 -7.12 -9.82
C GLN A 47 -4.96 -7.55 -8.64
N VAL A 48 -5.47 -8.51 -7.89
CA VAL A 48 -4.65 -9.29 -7.00
C VAL A 48 -3.44 -9.61 -7.84
N ARG A 49 -2.37 -8.86 -7.62
CA ARG A 49 -1.14 -9.05 -8.40
C ARG A 49 -0.76 -10.48 -8.19
N ARG A 50 -1.03 -11.29 -9.19
CA ARG A 50 -0.62 -12.69 -9.14
C ARG A 50 0.90 -12.67 -9.12
N ILE A 51 1.43 -12.85 -7.93
CA ILE A 51 2.85 -13.06 -7.75
C ILE A 51 3.13 -14.46 -8.28
N ASP A 52 4.20 -14.58 -9.05
CA ASP A 52 4.68 -15.88 -9.50
C ASP A 52 4.90 -16.79 -8.26
N PRO A 53 4.52 -18.08 -8.31
CA PRO A 53 4.75 -19.02 -7.21
C PRO A 53 6.20 -19.07 -6.72
N ASP A 54 7.17 -18.93 -7.61
CA ASP A 54 8.59 -18.91 -7.24
C ASP A 54 8.95 -17.61 -6.49
N GLU A 55 8.43 -16.46 -6.92
CA GLU A 55 8.58 -15.20 -6.22
C GLU A 55 7.92 -15.26 -4.84
N LEU A 56 6.74 -15.84 -4.75
CA LEU A 56 6.01 -16.01 -3.50
C LEU A 56 6.80 -16.87 -2.51
N ALA A 57 7.32 -18.00 -2.95
CA ALA A 57 8.18 -18.85 -2.13
C ALA A 57 9.43 -18.13 -1.65
N GLY A 58 10.04 -17.29 -2.49
CA GLY A 58 11.17 -16.44 -2.15
C GLY A 58 10.82 -15.40 -1.09
N LEU A 59 9.66 -14.76 -1.20
CA LEU A 59 9.16 -13.81 -0.19
C LEU A 59 8.96 -14.47 1.18
N LEU A 60 8.34 -15.65 1.20
CA LEU A 60 8.12 -16.41 2.43
C LEU A 60 9.45 -16.84 3.08
N THR A 61 10.38 -17.36 2.30
CA THR A 61 11.70 -17.78 2.79
C THR A 61 12.45 -16.60 3.40
N ARG A 62 12.45 -15.46 2.71
CA ARG A 62 13.09 -14.24 3.19
C ARG A 62 12.42 -13.69 4.46
N ALA A 63 11.08 -13.72 4.50
CA ALA A 63 10.33 -13.30 5.68
C ALA A 63 10.68 -14.18 6.89
N LYS A 64 10.74 -15.50 6.72
CA LYS A 64 11.14 -16.43 7.78
C LYS A 64 12.56 -16.13 8.29
N SER A 65 13.49 -15.84 7.40
CA SER A 65 14.87 -15.46 7.77
C SER A 65 14.89 -14.15 8.57
N LEU A 66 14.11 -13.15 8.18
CA LEU A 66 14.00 -11.88 8.91
C LEU A 66 13.38 -12.08 10.29
N LEU A 67 12.35 -12.92 10.41
CA LEU A 67 11.77 -13.27 11.72
C LEU A 67 12.81 -13.96 12.62
N ALA A 68 13.64 -14.82 12.06
CA ALA A 68 14.68 -15.54 12.81
C ALA A 68 15.74 -14.60 13.39
N VAL A 69 16.07 -13.51 12.69
CA VAL A 69 17.03 -12.50 13.17
C VAL A 69 16.36 -11.38 13.99
N GLY A 70 15.03 -11.45 14.16
CA GLY A 70 14.28 -10.46 14.94
C GLY A 70 13.88 -9.19 14.18
N ASP A 71 14.09 -9.13 12.86
CA ASP A 71 13.65 -8.02 12.03
C ASP A 71 12.18 -8.19 11.62
N ILE A 72 11.31 -7.99 12.61
CA ILE A 72 9.87 -8.16 12.45
C ILE A 72 9.27 -7.13 11.49
N ALA A 73 9.78 -5.90 11.51
CA ALA A 73 9.26 -4.83 10.65
C ALA A 73 9.43 -5.16 9.16
N SER A 74 10.63 -5.55 8.76
CA SER A 74 10.90 -5.96 7.38
C SER A 74 10.15 -7.24 7.00
N ALA A 75 10.07 -8.19 7.91
CA ALA A 75 9.30 -9.42 7.70
C ALA A 75 7.82 -9.13 7.43
N ARG A 76 7.20 -8.22 8.19
CA ARG A 76 5.80 -7.81 7.99
C ARG A 76 5.56 -7.29 6.58
N LEU A 77 6.43 -6.44 6.04
CA LEU A 77 6.29 -5.91 4.68
C LEU A 77 6.27 -7.01 3.61
N LEU A 78 7.15 -8.00 3.75
CA LEU A 78 7.19 -9.13 2.82
C LEU A 78 5.96 -10.04 2.97
N LEU A 79 5.54 -10.28 4.21
CA LEU A 79 4.35 -11.08 4.51
C LEU A 79 3.06 -10.40 4.05
N GLU A 80 2.94 -9.09 4.18
CA GLU A 80 1.79 -8.33 3.66
C GLU A 80 1.68 -8.49 2.14
N ARG A 81 2.79 -8.34 1.43
CA ARG A 81 2.83 -8.54 -0.01
C ARG A 81 2.40 -9.96 -0.43
N ALA A 82 2.88 -10.97 0.29
CA ALA A 82 2.51 -12.36 0.03
C ALA A 82 1.05 -12.65 0.40
N ALA A 83 0.56 -12.08 1.51
CA ALA A 83 -0.83 -12.23 1.94
C ALA A 83 -1.81 -11.53 0.97
N ASP A 84 -1.41 -10.42 0.35
CA ASP A 84 -2.18 -9.76 -0.71
C ASP A 84 -2.25 -10.62 -1.98
N ALA A 85 -1.28 -11.48 -2.20
CA ALA A 85 -1.32 -12.51 -3.24
C ALA A 85 -2.16 -13.74 -2.87
N GLN A 86 -2.96 -13.66 -1.80
CA GLN A 86 -3.84 -14.73 -1.31
C GLN A 86 -3.09 -15.94 -0.74
N GLU A 87 -1.90 -15.73 -0.21
CA GLU A 87 -1.13 -16.80 0.45
C GLU A 87 -1.54 -16.95 1.92
N ALA A 88 -2.14 -18.10 2.25
CA ALA A 88 -2.64 -18.39 3.59
C ALA A 88 -1.52 -18.45 4.64
N GLU A 89 -0.37 -19.01 4.29
CA GLU A 89 0.79 -19.11 5.17
C GLU A 89 1.32 -17.71 5.54
N ALA A 90 1.40 -16.81 4.56
CA ALA A 90 1.83 -15.44 4.80
C ALA A 90 0.89 -14.70 5.76
N ALA A 91 -0.42 -14.83 5.55
CA ALA A 91 -1.41 -14.22 6.44
C ALA A 91 -1.35 -14.80 7.86
N LEU A 92 -1.14 -16.11 7.98
CA LEU A 92 -0.94 -16.77 9.28
C LEU A 92 0.30 -16.22 10.00
N MET A 93 1.44 -16.20 9.31
CA MET A 93 2.70 -15.67 9.85
C MET A 93 2.57 -14.21 10.24
N LEU A 94 1.88 -13.42 9.45
CA LEU A 94 1.62 -12.00 9.75
C LEU A 94 0.80 -11.86 11.02
N GLY A 95 -0.24 -12.67 11.20
CA GLY A 95 -1.00 -12.75 12.45
C GLY A 95 -0.11 -13.03 13.66
N THR A 96 0.82 -13.97 13.55
CA THR A 96 1.75 -14.29 14.65
C THR A 96 2.66 -13.12 15.03
N THR A 97 3.01 -12.25 14.08
CA THR A 97 3.85 -11.08 14.36
C THR A 97 3.13 -9.99 15.16
N TYR A 98 1.82 -10.04 15.24
CA TYR A 98 1.00 -9.12 16.03
C TYR A 98 0.44 -9.77 17.30
N ASP A 99 0.53 -11.09 17.40
CA ASP A 99 -0.06 -11.86 18.51
C ASP A 99 0.78 -11.74 19.78
N PRO A 100 0.23 -11.14 20.86
CA PRO A 100 0.95 -11.02 22.11
C PRO A 100 1.32 -12.37 22.75
N GLN A 101 0.55 -13.42 22.47
CA GLN A 101 0.87 -14.75 23.00
C GLN A 101 2.08 -15.39 22.30
N VAL A 102 2.28 -15.08 21.02
CA VAL A 102 3.43 -15.58 20.25
C VAL A 102 4.66 -14.73 20.52
N LEU A 103 4.51 -13.41 20.58
CA LEU A 103 5.60 -12.48 20.85
C LEU A 103 6.15 -12.67 22.29
N GLY A 104 5.32 -13.08 23.21
CA GLY A 104 5.73 -13.44 24.57
C GLY A 104 6.53 -12.33 25.26
N ASN A 105 7.55 -12.75 26.01
CA ASN A 105 8.45 -11.87 26.76
C ASN A 105 9.68 -11.41 25.91
N GLN A 106 9.63 -11.57 24.61
CA GLN A 106 10.69 -11.06 23.75
C GLN A 106 10.74 -9.53 23.89
N ASP A 107 11.94 -9.00 23.90
CA ASP A 107 12.22 -7.57 24.11
C ASP A 107 11.34 -6.69 23.21
N MET A 108 10.25 -6.19 23.77
CA MET A 108 9.17 -5.51 23.07
C MET A 108 9.49 -4.03 22.75
N ARG A 109 10.76 -3.65 22.81
CA ARG A 109 11.16 -2.24 22.63
C ARG A 109 10.89 -1.69 21.25
N SER A 110 10.77 -2.57 20.26
CA SER A 110 10.56 -2.18 18.86
C SER A 110 9.30 -2.74 18.22
N ILE A 111 8.56 -3.60 18.93
CA ILE A 111 7.41 -4.30 18.36
C ILE A 111 6.21 -4.12 19.28
N THR A 112 5.18 -3.46 18.77
CA THR A 112 3.91 -3.33 19.49
C THR A 112 3.01 -4.49 19.09
N PRO A 113 2.60 -5.35 20.04
CA PRO A 113 1.58 -6.35 19.78
C PRO A 113 0.23 -5.67 19.56
N ASP A 114 -0.54 -6.21 18.62
CA ASP A 114 -1.87 -5.68 18.30
C ASP A 114 -2.83 -6.86 18.13
N PRO A 115 -3.57 -7.24 19.18
CA PRO A 115 -4.48 -8.37 19.12
C PRO A 115 -5.56 -8.23 18.04
N ALA A 116 -5.99 -6.99 17.75
CA ALA A 116 -6.99 -6.75 16.72
C ALA A 116 -6.45 -7.06 15.32
N LYS A 117 -5.22 -6.64 15.04
CA LYS A 117 -4.53 -6.97 13.79
C LYS A 117 -4.22 -8.46 13.69
N ALA A 118 -3.77 -9.09 14.79
CA ALA A 118 -3.54 -10.52 14.82
C ALA A 118 -4.81 -11.30 14.43
N ARG A 119 -5.94 -10.93 15.03
CA ARG A 119 -7.24 -11.53 14.70
C ARG A 119 -7.62 -11.33 13.24
N HIS A 120 -7.45 -10.13 12.72
CA HIS A 120 -7.73 -9.82 11.31
C HIS A 120 -6.94 -10.72 10.36
N TRP A 121 -5.63 -10.86 10.58
CA TRP A 121 -4.77 -11.68 9.74
C TRP A 121 -5.07 -13.18 9.90
N TYR A 122 -5.39 -13.64 11.09
CA TYR A 122 -5.83 -15.03 11.30
C TYR A 122 -7.16 -15.31 10.61
N GLN A 123 -8.10 -14.36 10.61
CA GLN A 123 -9.36 -14.50 9.86
C GLN A 123 -9.10 -14.59 8.36
N LYS A 124 -8.23 -13.75 7.84
CA LYS A 124 -7.83 -13.79 6.43
C LYS A 124 -7.18 -15.15 6.09
N ALA A 125 -6.24 -15.60 6.90
CA ALA A 125 -5.59 -16.91 6.72
C ALA A 125 -6.60 -18.06 6.80
N ALA A 126 -7.53 -18.02 7.73
CA ALA A 126 -8.57 -19.03 7.85
C ALA A 126 -9.49 -19.07 6.63
N THR A 127 -9.86 -17.92 6.09
CA THR A 127 -10.64 -17.79 4.85
C THR A 127 -9.89 -18.39 3.66
N LEU A 128 -8.56 -18.25 3.64
CA LEU A 128 -7.70 -18.81 2.61
C LEU A 128 -7.41 -20.31 2.81
N GLY A 129 -7.91 -20.91 3.90
CA GLY A 129 -7.85 -22.35 4.13
C GLY A 129 -6.89 -22.81 5.24
N SER A 130 -6.27 -21.88 5.99
CA SER A 130 -5.35 -22.25 7.06
C SER A 130 -6.08 -22.85 8.28
N ALA A 131 -5.82 -24.12 8.56
CA ALA A 131 -6.34 -24.79 9.76
C ALA A 131 -5.70 -24.24 11.05
N ASP A 132 -4.43 -23.87 10.99
CA ASP A 132 -3.71 -23.28 12.12
C ASP A 132 -4.28 -21.92 12.52
N ALA A 133 -4.66 -21.12 11.52
CA ALA A 133 -5.32 -19.83 11.77
C ALA A 133 -6.67 -20.01 12.48
N ARG A 134 -7.45 -21.03 12.09
CA ARG A 134 -8.72 -21.35 12.76
C ARG A 134 -8.50 -21.74 14.22
N ARG A 135 -7.49 -22.53 14.50
CA ARG A 135 -7.11 -22.89 15.88
C ARG A 135 -6.71 -21.68 16.69
N ARG A 136 -5.91 -20.78 16.11
CA ARG A 136 -5.50 -19.55 16.80
C ARG A 136 -6.69 -18.64 17.09
N LEU A 137 -7.61 -18.50 16.15
CA LEU A 137 -8.83 -17.71 16.35
C LEU A 137 -9.66 -18.21 17.52
N SER A 138 -9.82 -19.53 17.64
CA SER A 138 -10.57 -20.10 18.78
C SER A 138 -9.89 -19.86 20.12
N GLN A 139 -8.57 -19.80 20.15
CA GLN A 139 -7.79 -19.48 21.36
C GLN A 139 -7.90 -18.00 21.77
N ILE A 140 -7.98 -17.10 20.80
CA ILE A 140 -8.09 -15.65 21.05
C ILE A 140 -9.51 -15.27 21.47
N GLN A 141 -10.52 -16.04 21.07
CA GLN A 141 -11.93 -15.78 21.40
C GLN A 141 -12.32 -16.25 22.81
N ASN A 142 -11.50 -17.07 23.40
CA ASN A 142 -11.65 -17.52 24.78
C ASN A 142 -10.81 -16.68 25.73
#